data_7c6d333581af4a4ea3e48a4782410ed5
#
_entry.id   7c6d333581af4a4ea3e48a4782410ed5
#
_cell.length_a   1.000
_cell.length_b   1.000
_cell.length_c   1.000
_cell.angle_alpha   90.00
_cell.angle_beta   90.00
_cell.angle_gamma   90.00
#
_symmetry.space_group_name_H-M   'P 1'
#
loop_
_entity.id
_entity.type
_entity.pdbx_description
1 polymer ?
#
loop_
_entity_poly.entity_id
_entity_poly.type
_entity_poly.pdbx_seq_one_letter_code
_entity_poly.pdbx_strand_id
1 'polypeptide(L)'
;MTGRPLTEQAVREALAEVKDPEIPTVSVVDLGMVHRVEVAEGRVRVALLPTFVGCPALDLIRRAVAERLESFAPVIEVEATFAEAWTSDRITPEGRRKLRSSGFAPPAAQADDQPLFATITTRPVATCPYCGSTDTTMENPFGPTLCRAIFYCNGCRQPFEQFKTV
;
A
#
# COMPACT_ATOMS: atom_id res chain seq x y z
N MET A 1 -18.43 7.66 29.25
CA MET A 1 -17.92 6.83 28.15
C MET A 1 -18.74 7.18 26.90
N THR A 2 -18.30 8.17 26.15
CA THR A 2 -18.95 8.58 24.89
C THR A 2 -18.55 7.55 23.84
N GLY A 3 -19.38 6.52 23.69
CA GLY A 3 -19.17 5.49 22.67
C GLY A 3 -19.26 6.13 21.29
N ARG A 4 -18.15 6.22 20.57
CA ARG A 4 -18.15 6.53 19.14
C ARG A 4 -19.08 5.53 18.46
N PRO A 5 -20.03 5.96 17.64
CA PRO A 5 -20.95 5.03 17.00
C PRO A 5 -20.14 4.02 16.17
N LEU A 6 -20.45 2.74 16.33
CA LEU A 6 -19.83 1.66 15.57
C LEU A 6 -20.38 1.70 14.14
N THR A 7 -19.66 2.38 13.26
CA THR A 7 -19.99 2.52 11.83
C THR A 7 -18.80 2.11 10.97
N GLU A 8 -19.06 1.70 9.74
CA GLU A 8 -18.01 1.40 8.77
C GLU A 8 -17.05 2.59 8.58
N GLN A 9 -17.58 3.81 8.52
CA GLN A 9 -16.78 5.03 8.40
C GLN A 9 -15.85 5.20 9.60
N ALA A 10 -16.34 5.00 10.82
CA ALA A 10 -15.51 5.13 12.02
C ALA A 10 -14.41 4.07 12.09
N VAL A 11 -14.68 2.86 11.60
CA VAL A 11 -13.67 1.79 11.46
C VAL A 11 -12.63 2.18 10.41
N ARG A 12 -13.02 2.66 9.23
CA ARG A 12 -12.08 3.09 8.17
C ARG A 12 -11.18 4.23 8.64
N GLU A 13 -11.72 5.20 9.39
CA GLU A 13 -10.93 6.28 9.99
C GLU A 13 -9.90 5.74 11.00
N ALA A 14 -10.27 4.76 11.81
CA ALA A 14 -9.34 4.10 12.73
C ALA A 14 -8.23 3.34 11.99
N LEU A 15 -8.58 2.67 10.88
CA LEU A 15 -7.62 1.95 10.04
C LEU A 15 -6.61 2.89 9.35
N ALA A 16 -6.95 4.15 9.13
CA ALA A 16 -5.99 5.14 8.60
C ALA A 16 -4.82 5.43 9.57
N GLU A 17 -4.94 5.03 10.83
CA GLU A 17 -3.86 5.13 11.82
C GLU A 17 -2.94 3.90 11.83
N VAL A 18 -3.39 2.77 11.27
CA VAL A 18 -2.60 1.54 11.16
C VAL A 18 -1.57 1.70 10.04
N LYS A 19 -0.30 1.76 10.42
CA LYS A 19 0.81 2.00 9.50
C LYS A 19 1.39 0.71 8.96
N ASP A 20 1.89 0.79 7.73
CA ASP A 20 2.72 -0.28 7.18
C ASP A 20 4.02 -0.40 7.99
N PRO A 21 4.42 -1.59 8.45
CA PRO A 21 5.61 -1.76 9.28
C PRO A 21 6.92 -1.45 8.55
N GLU A 22 6.93 -1.51 7.22
CA GLU A 22 8.10 -1.26 6.39
C GLU A 22 8.17 0.19 5.90
N ILE A 23 7.00 0.88 5.83
CA ILE A 23 6.88 2.28 5.42
C ILE A 23 5.98 3.02 6.42
N PRO A 24 6.48 3.37 7.62
CA PRO A 24 5.64 3.89 8.72
C PRO A 24 4.91 5.21 8.45
N THR A 25 5.18 5.85 7.33
CA THR A 25 4.50 7.08 6.89
C THR A 25 3.18 6.83 6.19
N VAL A 26 2.97 5.62 5.65
CA VAL A 26 1.74 5.24 4.95
C VAL A 26 0.91 4.28 5.80
N SER A 27 -0.40 4.34 5.67
CA SER A 27 -1.33 3.44 6.34
C SER A 27 -1.83 2.34 5.40
N VAL A 28 -2.46 1.32 5.98
CA VAL A 28 -3.14 0.27 5.20
C VAL A 28 -4.27 0.84 4.32
N VAL A 29 -4.85 1.97 4.72
CA VAL A 29 -5.84 2.71 3.93
C VAL A 29 -5.17 3.46 2.78
N ASP A 30 -4.05 4.13 3.05
CA ASP A 30 -3.25 4.82 2.03
C ASP A 30 -2.80 3.88 0.91
N LEU A 31 -2.42 2.65 1.27
CA LEU A 31 -2.01 1.61 0.33
C LEU A 31 -3.19 0.90 -0.36
N GLY A 32 -4.44 1.24 0.00
CA GLY A 32 -5.61 0.60 -0.58
C GLY A 32 -5.74 -0.90 -0.26
N MET A 33 -5.16 -1.32 0.88
CA MET A 33 -5.23 -2.72 1.33
C MET A 33 -6.60 -3.08 1.91
N VAL A 34 -7.38 -2.10 2.39
CA VAL A 34 -8.70 -2.35 2.97
C VAL A 34 -9.69 -2.63 1.85
N HIS A 35 -10.04 -3.91 1.68
CA HIS A 35 -10.97 -4.36 0.67
C HIS A 35 -12.42 -4.16 1.14
N ARG A 36 -12.77 -4.71 2.30
CA ARG A 36 -14.11 -4.69 2.86
C ARG A 36 -14.07 -4.45 4.36
N VAL A 37 -15.01 -3.68 4.84
CA VAL A 37 -15.31 -3.51 6.27
C VAL A 37 -16.80 -3.82 6.46
N GLU A 38 -17.09 -4.76 7.34
CA GLU A 38 -18.45 -5.13 7.73
C GLU A 38 -18.62 -4.86 9.21
N VAL A 39 -19.70 -4.18 9.56
CA VAL A 39 -20.08 -3.84 10.93
C VAL A 39 -21.44 -4.44 11.21
N ALA A 40 -21.48 -5.33 12.18
CA ALA A 40 -22.70 -5.93 12.68
C ALA A 40 -22.79 -5.75 14.21
N GLU A 41 -23.89 -6.16 14.84
CA GLU A 41 -24.05 -6.05 16.29
C GLU A 41 -22.88 -6.72 17.03
N GLY A 42 -22.03 -5.90 17.67
CA GLY A 42 -20.91 -6.37 18.47
C GLY A 42 -19.76 -7.02 17.68
N ARG A 43 -19.73 -6.90 16.34
CA ARG A 43 -18.70 -7.51 15.48
C ARG A 43 -18.21 -6.53 14.41
N VAL A 44 -16.90 -6.54 14.19
CA VAL A 44 -16.27 -5.88 13.05
C VAL A 44 -15.46 -6.93 12.29
N ARG A 45 -15.71 -7.03 10.99
CA ARG A 45 -14.90 -7.85 10.08
C ARG A 45 -14.19 -6.97 9.09
N VAL A 46 -12.88 -7.16 8.92
CA VAL A 46 -12.04 -6.46 7.96
C VAL A 46 -11.37 -7.46 7.04
N ALA A 47 -11.59 -7.32 5.74
CA ALA A 47 -10.89 -8.09 4.72
C ALA A 47 -9.78 -7.20 4.11
N LEU A 48 -8.55 -7.70 4.12
CA LEU A 48 -7.37 -7.02 3.58
C LEU A 48 -6.90 -7.69 2.29
N LEU A 49 -6.58 -6.89 1.29
CA LEU A 49 -5.85 -7.31 0.09
C LEU A 49 -4.35 -7.08 0.32
N PRO A 50 -3.53 -8.11 0.36
CA PRO A 50 -2.08 -7.91 0.45
C PRO A 50 -1.55 -7.31 -0.85
N THR A 51 -0.61 -6.38 -0.74
CA THR A 51 0.05 -5.72 -1.88
C THR A 51 0.90 -6.70 -2.70
N PHE A 52 1.22 -7.83 -2.13
CA PHE A 52 1.96 -8.90 -2.78
C PHE A 52 1.57 -10.26 -2.19
N VAL A 53 1.40 -11.28 -3.05
CA VAL A 53 1.16 -12.66 -2.60
C VAL A 53 2.39 -13.16 -1.85
N GLY A 54 2.22 -13.56 -0.58
CA GLY A 54 3.34 -13.96 0.28
C GLY A 54 4.04 -12.78 1.00
N CYS A 55 3.35 -11.65 1.18
CA CYS A 55 3.86 -10.53 1.97
C CYS A 55 4.24 -10.98 3.39
N PRO A 56 5.52 -10.89 3.81
CA PRO A 56 5.95 -11.32 5.15
C PRO A 56 5.39 -10.42 6.26
N ALA A 57 5.02 -9.18 5.95
CA ALA A 57 4.45 -8.23 6.89
C ALA A 57 2.94 -8.45 7.14
N LEU A 58 2.27 -9.32 6.38
CA LEU A 58 0.82 -9.44 6.41
C LEU A 58 0.27 -9.82 7.79
N ASP A 59 0.92 -10.72 8.50
CA ASP A 59 0.48 -11.12 9.84
C ASP A 59 0.67 -10.00 10.87
N LEU A 60 1.72 -9.20 10.73
CA LEU A 60 1.93 -8.01 11.57
C LEU A 60 0.84 -6.97 11.31
N ILE A 61 0.52 -6.73 10.05
CA ILE A 61 -0.55 -5.80 9.65
C ILE A 61 -1.90 -6.27 10.20
N ARG A 62 -2.23 -7.56 10.07
CA ARG A 62 -3.48 -8.12 10.60
C ARG A 62 -3.60 -7.94 12.11
N ARG A 63 -2.52 -8.18 12.86
CA ARG A 63 -2.47 -7.95 14.32
C ARG A 63 -2.67 -6.48 14.65
N ALA A 64 -1.94 -5.58 14.01
CA ALA A 64 -2.06 -4.14 14.23
C ALA A 64 -3.49 -3.63 13.93
N VAL A 65 -4.12 -4.15 12.88
CA VAL A 65 -5.53 -3.85 12.57
C VAL A 65 -6.45 -4.35 13.68
N ALA A 66 -6.28 -5.59 14.15
CA ALA A 66 -7.10 -6.15 15.23
C ALA A 66 -6.94 -5.34 16.52
N GLU A 67 -5.71 -5.08 16.96
CA GLU A 67 -5.39 -4.27 18.16
C GLU A 67 -6.00 -2.87 18.07
N ARG A 68 -5.90 -2.22 16.89
CA ARG A 68 -6.47 -0.88 16.71
C ARG A 68 -7.99 -0.86 16.85
N LEU A 69 -8.66 -1.97 16.54
CA LEU A 69 -10.11 -2.08 16.55
C LEU A 69 -10.69 -2.68 17.83
N GLU A 70 -9.87 -3.16 18.77
CA GLU A 70 -10.35 -3.80 20.02
C GLU A 70 -11.34 -2.94 20.81
N SER A 71 -11.19 -1.61 20.77
CA SER A 71 -12.10 -0.68 21.45
C SER A 71 -13.44 -0.45 20.72
N PHE A 72 -13.60 -0.97 19.50
CA PHE A 72 -14.80 -0.74 18.68
C PHE A 72 -15.86 -1.81 18.88
N ALA A 73 -15.46 -3.06 19.04
CA ALA A 73 -16.38 -4.18 19.19
C ALA A 73 -15.72 -5.33 19.97
N PRO A 74 -16.52 -6.15 20.69
CA PRO A 74 -16.02 -7.30 21.42
C PRO A 74 -15.51 -8.44 20.50
N VAL A 75 -15.93 -8.46 19.24
CA VAL A 75 -15.48 -9.45 18.25
C VAL A 75 -14.88 -8.74 17.06
N ILE A 76 -13.56 -8.94 16.85
CA ILE A 76 -12.82 -8.40 15.71
C ILE A 76 -12.30 -9.58 14.89
N GLU A 77 -12.65 -9.60 13.61
CA GLU A 77 -12.18 -10.59 12.64
C GLU A 77 -11.39 -9.86 11.54
N VAL A 78 -10.11 -10.20 11.38
CA VAL A 78 -9.25 -9.65 10.33
C VAL A 78 -8.72 -10.78 9.47
N GLU A 79 -9.09 -10.78 8.22
CA GLU A 79 -8.69 -11.80 7.25
C GLU A 79 -7.92 -11.20 6.08
N ALA A 80 -7.03 -11.97 5.49
CA ALA A 80 -6.49 -11.68 4.18
C ALA A 80 -7.39 -12.31 3.12
N THR A 81 -7.71 -11.56 2.08
CA THR A 81 -8.48 -12.06 0.95
C THR A 81 -7.67 -11.96 -0.33
N PHE A 82 -7.89 -12.91 -1.23
CA PHE A 82 -7.33 -12.95 -2.57
C PHE A 82 -8.45 -13.05 -3.60
N ALA A 83 -9.67 -12.59 -3.23
CA ALA A 83 -10.84 -12.60 -4.11
C ALA A 83 -10.62 -11.75 -5.37
N GLU A 84 -9.78 -10.73 -5.25
CA GLU A 84 -9.25 -9.95 -6.37
C GLU A 84 -7.76 -9.66 -6.14
N ALA A 85 -7.03 -9.35 -7.20
CA ALA A 85 -5.65 -8.91 -7.08
C ALA A 85 -5.61 -7.46 -6.56
N TRP A 86 -4.67 -7.19 -5.64
CA TRP A 86 -4.35 -5.81 -5.32
C TRP A 86 -3.64 -5.18 -6.54
N THR A 87 -4.00 -3.96 -6.87
CA THR A 87 -3.32 -3.17 -7.90
C THR A 87 -2.84 -1.85 -7.34
N SER A 88 -1.79 -1.29 -7.94
CA SER A 88 -1.22 -0.01 -7.51
C SER A 88 -2.18 1.18 -7.66
N ASP A 89 -3.25 1.04 -8.43
CA ASP A 89 -4.27 2.07 -8.58
C ASP A 89 -5.12 2.24 -7.32
N ARG A 90 -5.10 1.24 -6.44
CA ARG A 90 -5.74 1.31 -5.12
C ARG A 90 -5.02 2.24 -4.15
N ILE A 91 -3.76 2.59 -4.42
CA ILE A 91 -3.02 3.56 -3.59
C ILE A 91 -3.70 4.91 -3.72
N THR A 92 -4.12 5.45 -2.58
CA THR A 92 -4.78 6.76 -2.55
C THR A 92 -3.84 7.88 -3.02
N PRO A 93 -4.36 9.02 -3.51
CA PRO A 93 -3.53 10.19 -3.83
C PRO A 93 -2.67 10.64 -2.64
N GLU A 94 -3.22 10.58 -1.44
CA GLU A 94 -2.50 10.87 -0.20
C GLU A 94 -1.39 9.84 0.07
N GLY A 95 -1.67 8.55 -0.13
CA GLY A 95 -0.68 7.48 -0.04
C GLY A 95 0.48 7.69 -1.01
N ARG A 96 0.19 8.04 -2.26
CA ARG A 96 1.22 8.37 -3.27
C ARG A 96 2.06 9.58 -2.85
N ARG A 97 1.43 10.61 -2.27
CA ARG A 97 2.15 11.78 -1.74
C ARG A 97 3.07 11.39 -0.59
N LYS A 98 2.57 10.59 0.37
CA LYS A 98 3.35 10.12 1.52
C LYS A 98 4.51 9.22 1.10
N LEU A 99 4.32 8.30 0.16
CA LEU A 99 5.40 7.51 -0.42
C LEU A 99 6.52 8.41 -0.95
N ARG A 100 6.16 9.38 -1.80
CA ARG A 100 7.14 10.30 -2.39
C ARG A 100 7.88 11.11 -1.32
N SER A 101 7.18 11.64 -0.33
CA SER A 101 7.81 12.41 0.75
C SER A 101 8.73 11.57 1.64
N SER A 102 8.58 10.25 1.61
CA SER A 102 9.43 9.29 2.34
C SER A 102 10.57 8.73 1.50
N GLY A 103 10.78 9.26 0.29
CA GLY A 103 11.86 8.82 -0.60
C GLY A 103 11.54 7.58 -1.43
N PHE A 104 10.27 7.17 -1.49
CA PHE A 104 9.81 6.09 -2.35
C PHE A 104 9.16 6.65 -3.62
N ALA A 105 9.54 6.15 -4.77
CA ALA A 105 8.81 6.44 -6.00
C ALA A 105 7.48 5.66 -5.97
N PRO A 106 6.32 6.34 -6.01
CA PRO A 106 5.06 5.63 -6.21
C PRO A 106 5.04 4.97 -7.58
N PRO A 107 4.31 3.86 -7.76
CA PRO A 107 4.14 3.25 -9.07
C PRO A 107 3.51 4.23 -10.04
N ALA A 108 3.88 4.14 -11.31
CA ALA A 108 3.20 4.89 -12.36
C ALA A 108 1.71 4.51 -12.36
N ALA A 109 0.82 5.46 -12.66
CA ALA A 109 -0.57 5.13 -12.94
C ALA A 109 -0.59 4.19 -14.15
N GLN A 110 -1.35 3.09 -14.06
CA GLN A 110 -1.55 2.23 -15.23
C GLN A 110 -2.33 3.05 -16.25
N ALA A 111 -1.75 3.23 -17.42
CA ALA A 111 -2.52 3.74 -18.55
C ALA A 111 -3.41 2.58 -19.05
N ASP A 112 -4.72 2.78 -19.01
CA ASP A 112 -5.74 1.79 -19.40
C ASP A 112 -5.58 1.21 -20.82
N ASP A 113 -4.64 1.74 -21.61
CA ASP A 113 -4.43 1.43 -23.04
C ASP A 113 -3.03 0.90 -23.39
N GLN A 114 -2.27 0.36 -22.44
CA GLN A 114 -0.99 -0.26 -22.84
C GLN A 114 -1.25 -1.68 -23.37
N PRO A 115 -0.98 -1.96 -24.66
CA PRO A 115 -1.10 -3.32 -25.18
C PRO A 115 -0.14 -4.25 -24.42
N LEU A 116 -0.62 -5.47 -24.17
CA LEU A 116 0.07 -6.51 -23.38
C LEU A 116 1.53 -6.73 -23.82
N PHE A 117 1.85 -6.43 -25.08
CA PHE A 117 3.18 -6.58 -25.69
C PHE A 117 4.12 -5.37 -25.44
N ALA A 118 3.62 -4.21 -25.04
CA ALA A 118 4.45 -3.04 -24.76
C ALA A 118 5.27 -3.21 -23.47
N THR A 119 4.82 -4.05 -22.56
CA THR A 119 5.48 -4.32 -21.27
C THR A 119 6.83 -5.06 -21.43
N ILE A 120 7.07 -5.71 -22.55
CA ILE A 120 8.28 -6.52 -22.78
C ILE A 120 9.44 -5.68 -23.35
N THR A 121 9.15 -4.54 -23.96
CA THR A 121 10.14 -3.74 -24.70
C THR A 121 10.49 -2.40 -24.07
N THR A 122 9.71 -1.91 -23.11
CA THR A 122 10.00 -0.65 -22.43
C THR A 122 10.76 -0.89 -21.13
N ARG A 123 11.92 -0.23 -20.99
CA ARG A 123 12.62 -0.18 -19.70
C ARG A 123 11.69 0.48 -18.70
N PRO A 124 11.46 -0.14 -17.53
CA PRO A 124 10.64 0.48 -16.50
C PRO A 124 11.29 1.79 -16.07
N VAL A 125 10.51 2.87 -16.12
CA VAL A 125 10.92 4.22 -15.72
C VAL A 125 10.24 4.58 -14.42
N ALA A 126 11.02 5.04 -13.45
CA ALA A 126 10.52 5.58 -12.20
C ALA A 126 10.86 7.06 -12.10
N THR A 127 9.93 7.87 -11.61
CA THR A 127 10.22 9.27 -11.32
C THR A 127 10.96 9.37 -9.98
N CYS A 128 12.14 9.98 -10.00
CA CYS A 128 12.94 10.17 -8.80
C CYS A 128 12.15 10.96 -7.74
N PRO A 129 12.00 10.45 -6.51
CA PRO A 129 11.27 11.14 -5.45
C PRO A 129 11.98 12.39 -4.93
N TYR A 130 13.29 12.51 -5.17
CA TYR A 130 14.11 13.61 -4.67
C TYR A 130 14.17 14.81 -5.62
N CYS A 131 14.33 14.58 -6.92
CA CYS A 131 14.51 15.68 -7.89
C CYS A 131 13.46 15.70 -9.01
N GLY A 132 12.58 14.71 -9.09
CA GLY A 132 11.53 14.62 -10.11
C GLY A 132 12.02 14.17 -11.50
N SER A 133 13.31 13.85 -11.67
CA SER A 133 13.85 13.38 -12.94
C SER A 133 13.28 12.00 -13.33
N THR A 134 13.02 11.81 -14.60
CA THR A 134 12.69 10.51 -15.21
C THR A 134 13.90 9.82 -15.82
N ASP A 135 15.07 10.48 -15.81
CA ASP A 135 16.34 9.86 -16.20
C ASP A 135 16.83 8.97 -15.05
N THR A 136 16.28 7.79 -14.99
CA THR A 136 16.51 6.80 -13.93
C THR A 136 16.79 5.44 -14.52
N THR A 137 17.57 4.65 -13.80
CA THR A 137 17.95 3.29 -14.20
C THR A 137 17.51 2.32 -13.11
N MET A 138 16.83 1.23 -13.49
CA MET A 138 16.57 0.13 -12.57
C MET A 138 17.88 -0.64 -12.34
N GLU A 139 18.34 -0.63 -11.10
CA GLU A 139 19.55 -1.36 -10.68
C GLU A 139 19.20 -2.81 -10.28
N ASN A 140 18.08 -2.97 -9.59
CA ASN A 140 17.64 -4.29 -9.15
C ASN A 140 16.10 -4.36 -9.11
N PRO A 141 15.50 -5.34 -9.80
CA PRO A 141 14.06 -5.56 -9.72
C PRO A 141 13.60 -6.09 -8.37
N PHE A 142 14.53 -6.48 -7.49
CA PHE A 142 14.24 -6.96 -6.14
C PHE A 142 14.90 -6.02 -5.13
N GLY A 143 14.07 -5.27 -4.42
CA GLY A 143 14.47 -4.43 -3.30
C GLY A 143 14.55 -5.23 -1.99
N PRO A 144 14.61 -4.53 -0.85
CA PRO A 144 14.58 -5.17 0.48
C PRO A 144 13.35 -6.06 0.68
N THR A 145 12.27 -5.76 -0.02
CA THR A 145 11.03 -6.54 -0.04
C THR A 145 10.57 -6.79 -1.47
N LEU A 146 9.75 -7.82 -1.66
CA LEU A 146 9.28 -8.26 -2.99
C LEU A 146 8.42 -7.21 -3.71
N CYS A 147 7.76 -6.32 -2.96
CA CYS A 147 6.93 -5.24 -3.50
C CYS A 147 7.74 -4.00 -3.91
N ARG A 148 9.06 -4.01 -3.78
CA ARG A 148 9.95 -2.87 -4.09
C ARG A 148 11.04 -3.24 -5.09
N ALA A 149 11.47 -2.25 -5.88
CA ALA A 149 12.63 -2.33 -6.78
C ALA A 149 13.60 -1.19 -6.47
N ILE A 150 14.87 -1.38 -6.77
CA ILE A 150 15.92 -0.38 -6.56
C ILE A 150 16.20 0.32 -7.88
N PHE A 151 16.19 1.65 -7.84
CA PHE A 151 16.50 2.54 -8.94
C PHE A 151 17.65 3.49 -8.58
N TYR A 152 18.31 3.99 -9.59
CA TYR A 152 19.31 5.04 -9.49
C TYR A 152 18.89 6.22 -10.36
N CYS A 153 18.97 7.43 -9.82
CA CYS A 153 18.69 8.65 -10.55
C CYS A 153 19.97 9.22 -11.15
N ASN A 154 20.03 9.31 -12.48
CA ASN A 154 21.20 9.86 -13.18
C ASN A 154 21.28 11.39 -13.01
N GLY A 155 20.15 12.06 -12.75
CA GLY A 155 20.09 13.51 -12.53
C GLY A 155 20.69 13.94 -11.20
N CYS A 156 20.19 13.45 -10.07
CA CYS A 156 20.68 13.82 -8.74
C CYS A 156 21.66 12.83 -8.12
N ARG A 157 21.94 11.71 -8.79
CA ARG A 157 22.88 10.67 -8.38
C ARG A 157 22.52 10.00 -7.05
N GLN A 158 21.22 9.85 -6.78
CA GLN A 158 20.73 9.20 -5.58
C GLN A 158 20.06 7.86 -5.92
N PRO A 159 20.36 6.79 -5.18
CA PRO A 159 19.55 5.58 -5.22
C PRO A 159 18.21 5.83 -4.52
N PHE A 160 17.17 5.16 -4.97
CA PHE A 160 15.85 5.19 -4.35
C PHE A 160 15.12 3.88 -4.61
N GLU A 161 14.04 3.66 -3.84
CA GLU A 161 13.19 2.51 -4.04
C GLU A 161 11.90 2.92 -4.74
N GLN A 162 11.42 2.07 -5.64
CA GLN A 162 10.10 2.20 -6.23
C GLN A 162 9.17 1.12 -5.68
N PHE A 163 7.98 1.52 -5.27
CA PHE A 163 6.89 0.59 -5.02
C PHE A 163 6.40 0.02 -6.37
N LYS A 164 6.45 -1.30 -6.53
CA LYS A 164 6.16 -1.94 -7.82
C LYS A 164 4.71 -1.78 -8.24
N THR A 165 4.51 -1.68 -9.54
CA THR A 165 3.19 -1.90 -10.17
C THR A 165 2.91 -3.41 -10.18
N VAL A 166 1.76 -3.81 -9.66
CA VAL A 166 1.28 -5.20 -9.69
C VAL A 166 -0.06 -5.20 -10.40
#